data_9c5b8ce9f54ab79d637c635c60fcbea2
#
_entry.id   9c5b8ce9f54ab79d637c635c60fcbea2
#
_cell.length_a   1.000
_cell.length_b   1.000
_cell.length_c   1.000
_cell.angle_alpha   90.00
_cell.angle_beta   90.00
_cell.angle_gamma   90.00
#
_symmetry.space_group_name_H-M   'P 1'
#
loop_
_entity.id
_entity.type
_entity.pdbx_description
1 polymer ?
#
loop_
_entity_poly.entity_id
_entity_poly.type
_entity_poly.pdbx_seq_one_letter_code
_entity_poly.pdbx_strand_id
1 'polypeptide(L)'
;MAMTKNIEYATKGTCSRQIKVQLTDGVIDSVQFVGGCNGNTKGISQLVKGMKATDVIERLSGTKCGPRNTSCPDQLAKALEAALAE
;
A
#
# COMPACT_ATOMS: atom_id res chain seq x y z
N MET A 1 5.86 4.07 23.76
CA MET A 1 6.15 2.80 23.06
C MET A 1 5.61 2.82 21.65
N ALA A 2 6.39 2.31 20.70
CA ALA A 2 5.94 2.23 19.32
C ALA A 2 4.87 1.15 19.17
N MET A 3 3.81 1.46 18.43
CA MET A 3 2.76 0.50 18.11
C MET A 3 2.96 -0.01 16.69
N THR A 4 3.33 -1.27 16.58
CA THR A 4 3.54 -1.91 15.29
C THR A 4 2.27 -2.64 14.87
N LYS A 5 1.81 -2.38 13.64
CA LYS A 5 0.66 -3.06 13.05
C LYS A 5 1.11 -3.79 11.79
N ASN A 6 0.65 -5.02 11.64
CA ASN A 6 0.85 -5.81 10.42
C ASN A 6 -0.51 -6.12 9.83
N ILE A 7 -0.71 -5.75 8.57
CA ILE A 7 -1.97 -6.06 7.89
C ILE A 7 -1.70 -6.76 6.57
N GLU A 8 -2.67 -7.56 6.16
CA GLU A 8 -2.71 -8.19 4.85
C GLU A 8 -4.00 -7.72 4.17
N TYR A 9 -3.87 -7.09 3.02
CA TYR A 9 -4.99 -6.54 2.29
C TYR A 9 -5.16 -7.26 0.97
N ALA A 10 -6.33 -7.86 0.75
CA ALA A 10 -6.65 -8.51 -0.52
C ALA A 10 -6.97 -7.44 -1.56
N THR A 11 -6.18 -7.38 -2.62
CA THR A 11 -6.37 -6.39 -3.68
C THR A 11 -7.46 -6.82 -4.65
N LYS A 12 -8.05 -5.83 -5.33
CA LYS A 12 -9.06 -6.06 -6.36
C LYS A 12 -8.80 -5.16 -7.55
N GLY A 13 -8.99 -5.70 -8.74
CA GLY A 13 -8.87 -4.91 -9.97
C GLY A 13 -7.45 -4.59 -10.39
N THR A 14 -6.45 -5.26 -9.81
CA THR A 14 -5.05 -5.07 -10.15
C THR A 14 -4.38 -6.42 -10.39
N CYS A 15 -3.14 -6.39 -10.89
CA CYS A 15 -2.38 -7.60 -11.11
C CYS A 15 -1.80 -8.21 -9.84
N SER A 16 -1.68 -7.45 -8.76
CA SER A 16 -1.27 -8.00 -7.47
C SER A 16 -2.45 -8.67 -6.77
N ARG A 17 -2.15 -9.65 -5.93
CA ARG A 17 -3.17 -10.43 -5.21
C ARG A 17 -3.40 -9.92 -3.81
N GLN A 18 -2.36 -9.44 -3.17
CA GLN A 18 -2.39 -9.07 -1.77
C GLN A 18 -1.29 -8.06 -1.49
N ILE A 19 -1.52 -7.19 -0.52
CA ILE A 19 -0.51 -6.25 -0.05
C ILE A 19 -0.31 -6.49 1.44
N LYS A 20 0.94 -6.73 1.83
CA LYS A 20 1.31 -6.85 3.24
C LYS A 20 2.00 -5.57 3.67
N VAL A 21 1.48 -4.96 4.72
CA VAL A 21 1.99 -3.68 5.21
C VAL A 21 2.34 -3.80 6.68
N GLN A 22 3.49 -3.25 7.05
CA GLN A 22 3.88 -3.10 8.44
C GLN A 22 4.01 -1.61 8.76
N LEU A 23 3.28 -1.16 9.77
CA LEU A 23 3.29 0.23 10.21
C LEU A 23 3.76 0.30 11.65
N THR A 24 4.54 1.35 11.98
CA THR A 24 4.89 1.67 13.36
C THR A 24 4.55 3.14 13.59
N ASP A 25 3.61 3.39 14.52
CA ASP A 25 3.12 4.73 14.84
C ASP A 25 2.66 5.53 13.61
N GLY A 26 2.03 4.83 12.67
CA GLY A 26 1.52 5.46 11.45
C GLY A 26 2.56 5.67 10.36
N VAL A 27 3.80 5.24 10.59
CA VAL A 27 4.89 5.32 9.60
C VAL A 27 5.10 3.95 8.98
N ILE A 28 5.29 3.90 7.68
CA ILE A 28 5.44 2.65 6.95
C ILE A 28 6.83 2.08 7.19
N ASP A 29 6.89 0.88 7.79
CA ASP A 29 8.13 0.14 7.97
C ASP A 29 8.46 -0.68 6.73
N SER A 30 7.45 -1.34 6.16
CA SER A 30 7.65 -2.15 4.96
C SER A 30 6.32 -2.36 4.24
N VAL A 31 6.42 -2.59 2.94
CA VAL A 31 5.28 -2.95 2.09
C VAL A 31 5.75 -4.07 1.18
N GLN A 32 4.92 -5.10 1.05
CA GLN A 32 5.19 -6.21 0.14
C GLN A 32 3.95 -6.48 -0.69
N PHE A 33 4.10 -6.45 -2.00
CA PHE A 33 3.05 -6.85 -2.92
C PHE A 33 3.23 -8.33 -3.26
N VAL A 34 2.15 -9.08 -3.18
CA VAL A 34 2.16 -10.49 -3.58
C VAL A 34 1.57 -10.57 -4.98
N GLY A 35 2.38 -10.98 -5.94
CA GLY A 35 2.02 -10.98 -7.36
C GLY A 35 2.17 -9.61 -7.98
N GLY A 36 1.74 -9.48 -9.25
CA GLY A 36 1.74 -8.21 -9.95
C GLY A 36 3.04 -7.88 -10.67
N CYS A 37 3.20 -6.64 -11.08
CA CYS A 37 4.35 -6.15 -11.84
C CYS A 37 5.53 -5.91 -10.91
N ASN A 38 6.51 -6.81 -10.95
CA ASN A 38 7.64 -6.79 -10.01
C ASN A 38 8.36 -5.44 -9.93
N GLY A 39 8.65 -4.82 -11.09
CA GLY A 39 9.37 -3.56 -11.12
C GLY A 39 8.62 -2.43 -10.44
N ASN A 40 7.35 -2.23 -10.81
CA ASN A 40 6.51 -1.17 -10.27
C ASN A 40 6.23 -1.34 -8.79
N THR A 41 5.79 -2.54 -8.40
CA THR A 41 5.40 -2.79 -7.01
C THR A 41 6.62 -2.74 -6.09
N LYS A 42 7.76 -3.24 -6.55
CA LYS A 42 8.99 -3.19 -5.78
C LYS A 42 9.47 -1.75 -5.60
N GLY A 43 9.41 -0.95 -6.67
CA GLY A 43 9.79 0.46 -6.61
C GLY A 43 8.91 1.24 -5.64
N ILE A 44 7.60 1.04 -5.69
CA ILE A 44 6.66 1.69 -4.78
C ILE A 44 6.95 1.26 -3.34
N SER A 45 7.19 -0.02 -3.12
CA SER A 45 7.48 -0.53 -1.77
C SER A 45 8.70 0.14 -1.16
N GLN A 46 9.73 0.40 -1.95
CA GLN A 46 10.94 1.08 -1.48
C GLN A 46 10.70 2.58 -1.28
N LEU A 47 9.94 3.19 -2.18
CA LEU A 47 9.68 4.63 -2.13
C LEU A 47 8.90 5.04 -0.89
N VAL A 48 7.89 4.25 -0.51
CA VAL A 48 7.01 4.61 0.61
C VAL A 48 7.58 4.23 1.98
N LYS A 49 8.64 3.45 2.02
CA LYS A 49 9.26 3.05 3.27
C LYS A 49 9.76 4.27 4.03
N GLY A 50 9.34 4.40 5.28
CA GLY A 50 9.68 5.55 6.12
C GLY A 50 8.74 6.73 5.96
N MET A 51 7.76 6.67 5.06
CA MET A 51 6.77 7.73 4.90
C MET A 51 5.59 7.52 5.84
N LYS A 52 4.93 8.61 6.19
CA LYS A 52 3.68 8.53 6.95
C LYS A 52 2.60 7.91 6.06
N ALA A 53 1.81 6.99 6.62
CA ALA A 53 0.74 6.34 5.88
C ALA A 53 -0.25 7.36 5.29
N THR A 54 -0.58 8.41 6.05
CA THR A 54 -1.49 9.46 5.60
C THR A 54 -0.99 10.18 4.36
N ASP A 55 0.33 10.43 4.29
CA ASP A 55 0.93 11.10 3.13
C ASP A 55 0.85 10.19 1.89
N VAL A 56 1.08 8.90 2.07
CA VAL A 56 1.00 7.95 0.96
C VAL A 56 -0.44 7.83 0.47
N ILE A 57 -1.40 7.76 1.37
CA ILE A 57 -2.82 7.72 1.02
C ILE A 57 -3.19 8.93 0.16
N GLU A 58 -2.79 10.11 0.60
CA GLU A 58 -3.09 11.36 -0.12
C GLU A 58 -2.52 11.36 -1.53
N ARG A 59 -1.30 10.85 -1.70
CA ARG A 59 -0.61 10.87 -2.99
C ARG A 59 -1.07 9.80 -3.95
N LEU A 60 -1.41 8.62 -3.45
CA LEU A 60 -1.67 7.45 -4.30
C LEU A 60 -3.16 7.14 -4.47
N SER A 61 -4.01 7.66 -3.61
CA SER A 61 -5.44 7.38 -3.69
C SER A 61 -6.02 7.90 -5.00
N GLY A 62 -6.79 7.05 -5.68
CA GLY A 62 -7.40 7.41 -6.96
C GLY A 62 -6.51 7.22 -8.17
N THR A 63 -5.28 6.74 -7.99
CA THR A 63 -4.39 6.45 -9.13
C THR A 63 -4.94 5.28 -9.94
N LYS A 64 -5.15 5.49 -11.24
CA LYS A 64 -5.71 4.48 -12.13
C LYS A 64 -4.65 3.91 -13.03
N CYS A 65 -4.81 2.65 -13.43
CA CYS A 65 -3.90 1.98 -14.35
C CYS A 65 -4.62 1.76 -15.69
N GLY A 66 -4.38 2.64 -16.66
CA GLY A 66 -5.03 2.57 -17.96
C GLY A 66 -6.56 2.62 -17.84
N PRO A 67 -7.28 1.65 -18.45
CA PRO A 67 -8.74 1.63 -18.38
C PRO A 67 -9.30 1.09 -17.08
N ARG A 68 -8.46 0.64 -16.15
CA ARG A 68 -8.91 0.10 -14.87
C ARG A 68 -9.31 1.22 -13.92
N ASN A 69 -10.26 0.93 -13.05
CA ASN A 69 -10.74 1.90 -12.05
C ASN A 69 -9.79 2.05 -10.88
N THR A 70 -8.75 1.22 -10.79
CA THR A 70 -7.81 1.22 -9.68
C THR A 70 -6.43 0.80 -10.20
N SER A 71 -5.45 0.80 -9.31
CA SER A 71 -4.08 0.41 -9.60
C SER A 71 -3.44 -0.17 -8.34
N CYS A 72 -2.24 -0.75 -8.48
CA CYS A 72 -1.50 -1.22 -7.30
C CYS A 72 -1.24 -0.07 -6.30
N PRO A 73 -0.80 1.13 -6.73
CA PRO A 73 -0.68 2.26 -5.82
C PRO A 73 -2.00 2.65 -5.15
N ASP A 74 -3.11 2.66 -5.90
CA ASP A 74 -4.42 2.97 -5.33
C ASP A 74 -4.84 1.92 -4.30
N GLN A 75 -4.61 0.64 -4.59
CA GLN A 75 -4.91 -0.43 -3.65
C GLN A 75 -4.04 -0.34 -2.39
N LEU A 76 -2.79 0.10 -2.53
CA LEU A 76 -1.94 0.36 -1.36
C LEU A 76 -2.55 1.46 -0.50
N ALA A 77 -3.04 2.54 -1.09
CA ALA A 77 -3.70 3.61 -0.34
C ALA A 77 -4.90 3.05 0.43
N LYS A 78 -5.70 2.19 -0.19
CA LYS A 78 -6.85 1.57 0.47
C LYS A 78 -6.43 0.65 1.61
N ALA A 79 -5.33 -0.10 1.42
CA ALA A 79 -4.79 -0.95 2.47
C ALA A 79 -4.35 -0.12 3.68
N LEU A 80 -3.70 1.02 3.44
CA LEU A 80 -3.26 1.92 4.50
C LEU A 80 -4.44 2.55 5.23
N GLU A 81 -5.49 2.93 4.50
CA GLU A 81 -6.71 3.45 5.12
C GLU A 81 -7.33 2.40 6.06
N ALA A 82 -7.40 1.15 5.63
CA ALA A 82 -7.91 0.06 6.44
C ALA A 82 -7.05 -0.14 7.70
N ALA A 83 -5.73 -0.05 7.56
CA ALA A 83 -4.81 -0.19 8.69
C ALA A 83 -5.01 0.91 9.72
N LEU A 84 -5.20 2.15 9.27
CA LEU A 84 -5.39 3.28 10.16
C LEU A 84 -6.76 3.27 10.83
N ALA A 85 -7.73 2.59 10.24
CA ALA A 85 -9.08 2.48 10.80
C ALA A 85 -9.18 1.41 11.90
N GLU A 86 -8.19 0.56 12.03
CA GLU A 86 -8.17 -0.48 13.06
C GLU A 86 -7.81 0.05 14.43
#